data_3e2612775c9bf148e9fb4dba64e08163
#
_entry.id   3e2612775c9bf148e9fb4dba64e08163
#
_cell.length_a   1.000
_cell.length_b   1.000
_cell.length_c   1.000
_cell.angle_alpha   90.00
_cell.angle_beta   90.00
_cell.angle_gamma   90.00
#
_symmetry.space_group_name_H-M   'P 1'
#
loop_
_entity.id
_entity.type
_entity.pdbx_description
1 polymer ?
#
loop_
_entity_poly.entity_id
_entity_poly.type
_entity_poly.pdbx_seq_one_letter_code
_entity_poly.pdbx_strand_id
1 'polypeptide(L)'
;YNFTKEKIFAEVDTIDASLMILELDPLSQITQITEAKEKKNQNPSWKISIQLRNLTKNITKQYSVGQQLFYSDIALIDNPDSILTHPPLKRDTLDHLVHLYTIPKFKSALFKEQAFIQKGSLFNESSYYQTLNNFSSLGAWQQVDGRIALVNDSVYLHYFLVPNFRRSVNFDIEGSRNTAQLGSGNLLGLSTNMTYRDRNVQRKAIASTTSLRLGVELNLNSGSNLTQTLLWNVGQTYSFPNLLIPFVKKVAKANQNVKSNFSMYGSYMDRLDFYQLKSFTTNWGYEWKKNKNGKQQLINYRPLNIELYLLNKFSQLDSLLILNPFLRSSFNEGNIVSQSLSYTNIGNSSKHPRQQEYLRLGIEEAGGLLGLSQKLTNNFYRFLKLEAEYRSTYKYDNSEIAWRLMGGWGNNYSNNARLSGQLPFFKQFTAGGPYSMRAWGLRQLGLGSSTFYDTSSARQNFDRFGDLQLEANFEYRFTFLQLGSYKIGSALFTDIGNVWNTRDLGNDLNAGFKLDRLYKDLAIAVGTGLRMDFDYFIIRIDYALKMKDPTRQDNNGWLNLSDIKWDEIKSNGLRVNNYAWQFGIGLPF
;
A
#
# COMPACT_ATOMS: atom_id res chain seq x y z
N TYR A 1 34.28 14.90 7.49
CA TYR A 1 34.78 16.25 7.85
C TYR A 1 34.29 16.55 9.27
N ASN A 2 35.15 17.14 10.10
CA ASN A 2 34.83 17.44 11.50
C ASN A 2 34.53 18.94 11.65
N PHE A 3 33.25 19.31 11.46
CA PHE A 3 32.79 20.67 11.68
C PHE A 3 32.13 20.79 13.04
N THR A 4 32.61 21.67 13.89
CA THR A 4 31.95 22.07 15.14
C THR A 4 30.84 23.08 14.82
N LYS A 5 29.81 23.18 15.70
CA LYS A 5 28.72 24.18 15.54
C LYS A 5 29.22 25.61 15.37
N GLU A 6 30.38 25.93 15.93
CA GLU A 6 30.99 27.26 15.85
C GLU A 6 31.58 27.59 14.47
N LYS A 7 31.70 26.59 13.58
CA LYS A 7 32.31 26.75 12.25
C LYS A 7 31.30 26.62 11.11
N ILE A 8 30.06 26.28 11.41
CA ILE A 8 28.96 26.20 10.44
C ILE A 8 27.93 27.26 10.80
N PHE A 9 27.74 28.19 9.90
CA PHE A 9 26.73 29.23 10.01
C PHE A 9 25.71 28.97 8.92
N ALA A 10 24.43 28.84 9.29
CA ALA A 10 23.31 28.82 8.37
C ALA A 10 22.58 30.14 8.53
N GLU A 11 22.66 31.00 7.53
CA GLU A 11 21.85 32.19 7.43
C GLU A 11 20.62 31.91 6.60
N VAL A 12 19.46 32.11 7.21
CA VAL A 12 18.19 32.09 6.48
C VAL A 12 18.00 33.48 5.93
N ASP A 13 18.20 33.63 4.63
CA ASP A 13 18.15 34.89 3.97
C ASP A 13 16.75 35.14 3.42
N THR A 14 16.12 36.14 3.98
CA THR A 14 14.85 36.70 3.46
C THR A 14 15.10 37.82 2.45
N ILE A 15 16.33 38.25 2.31
CA ILE A 15 16.87 39.27 1.43
C ILE A 15 18.14 38.62 0.86
N ASP A 16 18.47 38.84 -0.38
CA ASP A 16 19.65 38.22 -1.00
C ASP A 16 20.90 38.44 -0.14
N ALA A 17 21.54 37.35 0.37
CA ALA A 17 22.67 37.41 1.32
C ALA A 17 23.87 38.20 0.77
N SER A 18 24.02 38.27 -0.54
CA SER A 18 24.99 39.12 -1.20
C SER A 18 24.80 40.62 -0.89
N LEU A 19 23.60 41.02 -0.48
CA LEU A 19 23.25 42.41 -0.15
C LEU A 19 23.56 42.76 1.31
N MET A 20 23.67 41.76 2.19
CA MET A 20 23.96 41.98 3.62
C MET A 20 25.46 42.10 3.94
N ILE A 21 26.34 41.73 3.02
CA ILE A 21 27.80 41.68 3.25
C ILE A 21 28.49 42.97 2.75
N LEU A 22 27.81 43.77 2.00
CA LEU A 22 28.33 45.05 1.54
C LEU A 22 28.12 46.12 2.61
N GLU A 23 29.17 46.81 3.03
CA GLU A 23 29.13 48.04 3.80
C GLU A 23 28.51 49.15 2.92
N LEU A 24 27.21 49.16 2.81
CA LEU A 24 26.48 50.17 2.04
C LEU A 24 26.00 51.27 2.98
N ASP A 25 25.91 52.47 2.45
CA ASP A 25 25.30 53.57 3.19
C ASP A 25 23.82 53.26 3.53
N PRO A 26 23.23 53.85 4.59
CA PRO A 26 21.91 53.52 5.08
C PRO A 26 20.79 53.69 4.04
N LEU A 27 20.92 54.62 3.10
CA LEU A 27 19.93 54.88 2.05
C LEU A 27 19.93 53.80 0.99
N SER A 28 21.13 53.33 0.58
CA SER A 28 21.28 52.22 -0.36
C SER A 28 20.78 50.90 0.24
N GLN A 29 20.97 50.70 1.55
CA GLN A 29 20.41 49.52 2.25
C GLN A 29 18.88 49.52 2.26
N ILE A 30 18.23 50.67 2.51
CA ILE A 30 16.76 50.78 2.50
C ILE A 30 16.20 50.49 1.10
N THR A 31 16.81 51.01 0.06
CA THR A 31 16.37 50.75 -1.33
C THR A 31 16.47 49.29 -1.67
N GLN A 32 17.59 48.65 -1.36
CA GLN A 32 17.81 47.23 -1.61
C GLN A 32 16.88 46.33 -0.78
N ILE A 33 16.59 46.68 0.48
CA ILE A 33 15.62 45.98 1.33
C ILE A 33 14.20 46.10 0.72
N THR A 34 13.85 47.25 0.15
CA THR A 34 12.55 47.45 -0.47
C THR A 34 12.40 46.60 -1.74
N GLU A 35 13.41 46.65 -2.62
CA GLU A 35 13.45 45.81 -3.83
C GLU A 35 13.45 44.30 -3.50
N ALA A 36 14.17 43.88 -2.47
CA ALA A 36 14.20 42.51 -2.02
C ALA A 36 12.85 42.06 -1.42
N LYS A 37 12.14 42.97 -0.72
CA LYS A 37 10.78 42.70 -0.22
C LYS A 37 9.76 42.57 -1.35
N GLU A 38 9.84 43.39 -2.38
CA GLU A 38 8.98 43.27 -3.56
C GLU A 38 9.23 41.98 -4.32
N LYS A 39 10.51 41.61 -4.51
CA LYS A 39 10.91 40.36 -5.14
C LYS A 39 10.49 39.13 -4.35
N LYS A 40 10.49 39.20 -3.01
CA LYS A 40 10.00 38.14 -2.11
C LYS A 40 8.49 37.96 -2.20
N ASN A 41 7.73 39.07 -2.34
CA ASN A 41 6.27 38.99 -2.49
C ASN A 41 5.85 38.36 -3.81
N GLN A 42 6.68 38.50 -4.86
CA GLN A 42 6.46 37.85 -6.16
C GLN A 42 6.89 36.38 -6.18
N ASN A 43 7.88 36.02 -5.38
CA ASN A 43 8.43 34.64 -5.34
C ASN A 43 8.89 34.30 -3.92
N PRO A 44 8.02 33.73 -3.06
CA PRO A 44 8.32 33.43 -1.66
C PRO A 44 9.26 32.21 -1.54
N SER A 45 10.50 32.38 -1.97
CA SER A 45 11.54 31.35 -1.79
C SER A 45 12.57 31.84 -0.77
N TRP A 46 12.95 30.96 0.16
CA TRP A 46 13.99 31.23 1.12
C TRP A 46 15.32 30.69 0.58
N LYS A 47 16.33 31.53 0.51
CA LYS A 47 17.70 31.08 0.26
C LYS A 47 18.36 30.80 1.61
N ILE A 48 18.80 29.59 1.81
CA ILE A 48 19.65 29.21 2.96
C ILE A 48 21.08 29.13 2.46
N SER A 49 21.92 30.03 2.95
CA SER A 49 23.35 30.03 2.67
C SER A 49 24.09 29.38 3.83
N ILE A 50 24.79 28.31 3.58
CA ILE A 50 25.65 27.64 4.57
C ILE A 50 27.09 28.07 4.29
N GLN A 51 27.69 28.83 5.21
CA GLN A 51 29.06 29.27 5.10
C GLN A 51 29.96 28.51 6.08
N LEU A 52 31.09 28.05 5.58
CA LEU A 52 32.15 27.45 6.40
C LEU A 52 33.21 28.53 6.67
N ARG A 53 33.28 29.01 7.91
CA ARG A 53 34.25 30.06 8.30
C ARG A 53 35.40 29.42 9.08
N ASN A 54 36.60 30.05 8.99
CA ASN A 54 37.79 29.65 9.73
C ASN A 54 38.21 28.19 9.50
N LEU A 55 38.23 27.76 8.23
CA LEU A 55 38.72 26.45 7.84
C LEU A 55 40.22 26.32 8.13
N THR A 56 40.60 25.59 9.19
CA THR A 56 41.97 25.19 9.45
C THR A 56 42.25 23.83 8.82
N LYS A 57 43.53 23.48 8.59
CA LYS A 57 43.94 22.16 8.03
C LYS A 57 43.35 20.96 8.80
N ASN A 58 43.03 21.12 10.08
CA ASN A 58 42.47 20.05 10.92
C ASN A 58 40.97 19.76 10.66
N ILE A 59 40.25 20.63 9.93
CA ILE A 59 38.81 20.44 9.66
C ILE A 59 38.56 19.38 8.57
N THR A 60 39.56 19.14 7.72
CA THR A 60 39.50 18.12 6.68
C THR A 60 40.02 16.76 7.13
N LYS A 61 40.34 16.61 8.45
CA LYS A 61 40.81 15.36 8.98
C LYS A 61 39.76 14.28 8.89
N GLN A 62 40.10 13.17 8.28
CA GLN A 62 39.28 11.98 8.23
C GLN A 62 39.52 11.14 9.48
N TYR A 63 38.46 10.64 10.08
CA TYR A 63 38.53 9.80 11.27
C TYR A 63 38.17 8.37 10.95
N SER A 64 38.91 7.43 11.53
CA SER A 64 38.53 6.02 11.46
C SER A 64 37.53 5.64 12.54
N VAL A 65 36.70 4.65 12.29
CA VAL A 65 35.78 4.11 13.29
C VAL A 65 36.51 3.19 14.23
N GLY A 66 36.52 3.54 15.54
CA GLY A 66 37.09 2.75 16.62
C GLY A 66 36.14 1.65 17.09
N GLN A 67 35.32 1.94 18.06
CA GLN A 67 34.34 1.01 18.63
C GLN A 67 32.92 1.46 18.39
N GLN A 68 31.99 0.49 18.32
CA GLN A 68 30.56 0.70 18.33
C GLN A 68 29.98 0.09 19.61
N LEU A 69 29.31 0.92 20.41
CA LEU A 69 28.73 0.56 21.69
C LEU A 69 27.21 0.58 21.61
N PHE A 70 26.59 -0.54 21.90
CA PHE A 70 25.13 -0.71 21.85
C PHE A 70 24.58 -0.90 23.26
N TYR A 71 23.78 0.04 23.73
CA TYR A 71 23.08 0.01 25.01
C TYR A 71 21.64 -0.44 24.71
N SER A 72 21.32 -1.72 24.95
CA SER A 72 20.16 -2.36 24.33
C SER A 72 18.89 -2.43 25.18
N ASP A 73 18.95 -2.04 26.44
CA ASP A 73 17.84 -2.19 27.40
C ASP A 73 17.69 -1.00 28.35
N ILE A 74 18.01 0.18 27.84
CA ILE A 74 17.83 1.43 28.58
C ILE A 74 16.34 1.77 28.76
N ALA A 75 16.01 2.49 29.84
CA ALA A 75 14.66 2.98 30.04
C ALA A 75 14.41 4.29 29.28
N LEU A 76 13.15 4.59 28.99
CA LEU A 76 12.76 5.82 28.26
C LEU A 76 13.12 7.09 29.02
N ILE A 77 13.20 7.01 30.37
CA ILE A 77 13.51 8.14 31.26
C ILE A 77 15.03 8.35 31.39
N ASP A 78 15.84 7.37 30.99
CA ASP A 78 17.28 7.44 31.17
C ASP A 78 17.90 8.52 30.26
N ASN A 79 18.72 9.38 30.86
CA ASN A 79 19.48 10.36 30.10
C ASN A 79 20.72 9.65 29.48
N PRO A 80 20.96 9.75 28.17
CA PRO A 80 22.14 9.21 27.53
C PRO A 80 23.47 9.64 28.18
N ASP A 81 23.55 10.88 28.65
CA ASP A 81 24.78 11.40 29.29
C ASP A 81 25.03 10.72 30.65
N SER A 82 23.98 10.37 31.39
CA SER A 82 24.09 9.61 32.64
C SER A 82 24.53 8.17 32.38
N ILE A 83 24.06 7.55 31.29
CA ILE A 83 24.48 6.20 30.90
C ILE A 83 25.95 6.15 30.49
N LEU A 84 26.49 7.19 29.87
CA LEU A 84 27.89 7.29 29.51
C LEU A 84 28.81 7.36 30.76
N THR A 85 28.34 8.02 31.82
CA THR A 85 29.10 8.11 33.08
C THR A 85 28.97 6.85 33.94
N HIS A 86 27.82 6.16 33.90
CA HIS A 86 27.52 4.95 34.66
C HIS A 86 26.99 3.84 33.73
N PRO A 87 27.85 3.22 32.92
CA PRO A 87 27.41 2.21 31.95
C PRO A 87 26.88 0.93 32.62
N PRO A 88 26.01 0.17 31.95
CA PRO A 88 25.56 -1.13 32.42
C PRO A 88 26.72 -2.09 32.74
N LEU A 89 26.54 -2.92 33.79
CA LEU A 89 27.58 -3.80 34.30
C LEU A 89 27.92 -4.98 33.38
N LYS A 90 26.95 -5.45 32.57
CA LYS A 90 27.16 -6.60 31.68
C LYS A 90 27.64 -6.14 30.31
N ARG A 91 28.71 -6.80 29.84
CA ARG A 91 29.34 -6.45 28.56
C ARG A 91 29.67 -7.71 27.77
N ASP A 92 29.22 -7.76 26.53
CA ASP A 92 29.66 -8.74 25.54
C ASP A 92 30.44 -8.02 24.44
N THR A 93 31.61 -8.54 24.10
CA THR A 93 32.45 -7.96 23.04
C THR A 93 32.52 -8.91 21.85
N LEU A 94 32.15 -8.44 20.66
CA LEU A 94 32.20 -9.15 19.39
C LEU A 94 33.03 -8.33 18.39
N ASP A 95 34.29 -8.68 18.20
CA ASP A 95 35.26 -7.91 17.41
C ASP A 95 35.40 -6.46 17.91
N HIS A 96 34.87 -5.49 17.18
CA HIS A 96 34.87 -4.05 17.47
C HIS A 96 33.55 -3.53 18.07
N LEU A 97 32.59 -4.41 18.25
CA LEU A 97 31.27 -4.10 18.74
C LEU A 97 31.17 -4.50 20.21
N VAL A 98 30.68 -3.60 21.01
CA VAL A 98 30.43 -3.81 22.43
C VAL A 98 28.93 -3.70 22.70
N HIS A 99 28.36 -4.78 23.20
CA HIS A 99 26.99 -4.83 23.65
C HIS A 99 26.91 -4.68 25.15
N LEU A 100 26.29 -3.62 25.62
CA LEU A 100 26.13 -3.25 27.03
C LEU A 100 24.64 -3.42 27.40
N TYR A 101 24.39 -4.14 28.51
CA TYR A 101 23.04 -4.43 28.97
C TYR A 101 23.00 -4.75 30.46
N THR A 102 21.86 -4.56 31.07
CA THR A 102 21.53 -4.99 32.43
C THR A 102 20.82 -6.35 32.37
N ILE A 103 19.83 -6.48 31.51
CA ILE A 103 19.07 -7.70 31.27
C ILE A 103 19.31 -8.19 29.84
N PRO A 104 19.68 -9.46 29.62
CA PRO A 104 20.02 -9.95 28.29
C PRO A 104 18.76 -10.17 27.42
N LYS A 105 18.10 -9.08 27.01
CA LYS A 105 16.89 -9.11 26.18
C LYS A 105 17.17 -9.48 24.73
N PHE A 106 18.37 -9.20 24.21
CA PHE A 106 18.79 -9.42 22.84
C PHE A 106 20.08 -10.24 22.76
N LYS A 107 20.30 -10.94 21.65
CA LYS A 107 21.60 -11.61 21.37
C LYS A 107 22.57 -10.62 20.76
N SER A 108 23.81 -10.62 21.21
CA SER A 108 24.86 -9.70 20.77
C SER A 108 25.17 -9.81 19.27
N ALA A 109 25.00 -11.00 18.68
CA ALA A 109 25.17 -11.21 17.24
C ALA A 109 24.22 -10.36 16.39
N LEU A 110 23.02 -10.02 16.91
CA LEU A 110 22.05 -9.17 16.22
C LEU A 110 22.65 -7.80 15.86
N PHE A 111 23.38 -7.17 16.80
CA PHE A 111 23.98 -5.85 16.59
C PHE A 111 25.04 -5.89 15.50
N LYS A 112 25.84 -6.97 15.46
CA LYS A 112 26.84 -7.19 14.41
C LYS A 112 26.20 -7.37 13.03
N GLU A 113 25.06 -8.04 12.97
CA GLU A 113 24.34 -8.29 11.72
C GLU A 113 23.65 -7.04 11.17
N GLN A 114 23.18 -6.15 12.06
CA GLN A 114 22.39 -4.98 11.70
C GLN A 114 23.16 -3.66 11.59
N ALA A 115 24.44 -3.61 12.02
CA ALA A 115 25.28 -2.44 11.89
C ALA A 115 25.90 -2.34 10.48
N PHE A 116 25.82 -1.16 9.87
CA PHE A 116 26.34 -0.88 8.52
C PHE A 116 27.82 -0.46 8.51
N ILE A 117 28.38 -0.10 9.66
CA ILE A 117 29.73 0.43 9.79
C ILE A 117 30.67 -0.70 10.23
N GLN A 118 31.86 -0.72 9.66
CA GLN A 118 32.92 -1.66 10.02
C GLN A 118 34.07 -0.96 10.79
N LYS A 119 34.74 -1.70 11.65
CA LYS A 119 35.92 -1.19 12.35
C LYS A 119 37.01 -0.79 11.36
N GLY A 120 37.66 0.34 11.63
CA GLY A 120 38.79 0.85 10.83
C GLY A 120 38.36 1.48 9.50
N SER A 121 37.04 1.40 9.13
CA SER A 121 36.54 2.16 7.98
C SER A 121 36.55 3.67 8.30
N LEU A 122 36.64 4.47 7.25
CA LEU A 122 36.43 5.91 7.42
C LEU A 122 35.01 6.17 7.92
N PHE A 123 34.87 7.07 8.89
CA PHE A 123 33.57 7.45 9.41
C PHE A 123 32.73 8.08 8.30
N ASN A 124 31.54 7.52 8.10
CA ASN A 124 30.56 8.01 7.15
C ASN A 124 29.23 8.25 7.89
N GLU A 125 28.84 9.49 7.95
CA GLU A 125 27.61 9.92 8.63
C GLU A 125 26.36 9.26 8.05
N SER A 126 26.29 9.07 6.74
CA SER A 126 25.18 8.37 6.08
C SER A 126 25.04 6.94 6.58
N SER A 127 26.14 6.20 6.73
CA SER A 127 26.14 4.83 7.26
C SER A 127 25.76 4.77 8.73
N TYR A 128 26.09 5.82 9.49
CA TYR A 128 25.67 5.97 10.88
C TYR A 128 24.16 6.15 10.99
N TYR A 129 23.57 7.08 10.25
CA TYR A 129 22.12 7.25 10.23
C TYR A 129 21.38 6.04 9.63
N GLN A 130 21.96 5.36 8.64
CA GLN A 130 21.42 4.10 8.14
C GLN A 130 21.35 3.04 9.24
N THR A 131 22.36 2.95 10.09
CA THR A 131 22.36 2.02 11.23
C THR A 131 21.24 2.37 12.22
N LEU A 132 21.09 3.64 12.61
CA LEU A 132 20.01 4.11 13.49
C LEU A 132 18.62 3.80 12.91
N ASN A 133 18.42 4.16 11.65
CA ASN A 133 17.15 3.93 10.95
C ASN A 133 16.83 2.43 10.81
N ASN A 134 17.85 1.60 10.60
CA ASN A 134 17.67 0.16 10.53
C ASN A 134 17.16 -0.40 11.86
N PHE A 135 17.81 -0.07 12.97
CA PHE A 135 17.36 -0.50 14.29
C PHE A 135 15.95 -0.01 14.61
N SER A 136 15.64 1.26 14.31
CA SER A 136 14.29 1.81 14.47
C SER A 136 13.24 1.04 13.64
N SER A 137 13.60 0.59 12.44
CA SER A 137 12.69 -0.14 11.52
C SER A 137 12.35 -1.57 11.96
N LEU A 138 13.12 -2.15 12.90
CA LEU A 138 12.89 -3.52 13.38
C LEU A 138 11.66 -3.64 14.30
N GLY A 139 11.20 -2.51 14.89
CA GLY A 139 10.06 -2.47 15.80
C GLY A 139 10.29 -3.15 17.15
N ALA A 140 11.48 -3.67 17.39
CA ALA A 140 11.90 -4.24 18.68
C ALA A 140 12.24 -3.14 19.69
N TRP A 141 12.52 -1.94 19.22
CA TRP A 141 12.78 -0.75 20.01
C TRP A 141 11.75 0.34 19.70
N GLN A 142 11.33 1.06 20.73
CA GLN A 142 10.42 2.20 20.57
C GLN A 142 11.17 3.50 20.29
N GLN A 143 12.44 3.58 20.76
CA GLN A 143 13.31 4.73 20.53
C GLN A 143 14.74 4.24 20.27
N VAL A 144 15.38 4.90 19.31
CA VAL A 144 16.77 4.64 18.90
C VAL A 144 17.48 5.97 18.77
N ASP A 145 18.42 6.23 19.66
CA ASP A 145 19.25 7.43 19.66
C ASP A 145 20.72 7.09 19.45
N GLY A 146 21.51 8.07 19.08
CA GLY A 146 22.94 7.91 18.91
C GLY A 146 23.75 9.09 19.35
N ARG A 147 24.99 8.82 19.78
CA ARG A 147 26.01 9.82 20.09
C ARG A 147 27.31 9.44 19.41
N ILE A 148 28.05 10.46 19.01
CA ILE A 148 29.36 10.33 18.39
C ILE A 148 30.38 10.94 19.37
N ALA A 149 31.35 10.16 19.80
CA ALA A 149 32.46 10.61 20.65
C ALA A 149 33.77 10.51 19.88
N LEU A 150 34.62 11.51 20.01
CA LEU A 150 35.97 11.51 19.47
C LEU A 150 36.95 11.10 20.57
N VAL A 151 37.67 10.02 20.35
CA VAL A 151 38.72 9.55 21.25
C VAL A 151 39.99 9.44 20.44
N ASN A 152 40.95 10.34 20.69
CA ASN A 152 42.17 10.51 19.89
C ASN A 152 41.84 10.72 18.41
N ASP A 153 42.27 9.82 17.53
CA ASP A 153 42.03 9.88 16.07
C ASP A 153 40.92 8.94 15.59
N SER A 154 40.09 8.44 16.51
CA SER A 154 39.03 7.49 16.21
C SER A 154 37.67 8.00 16.68
N VAL A 155 36.63 7.64 15.92
CA VAL A 155 35.23 7.90 16.24
C VAL A 155 34.65 6.68 16.98
N TYR A 156 34.11 6.93 18.17
CA TYR A 156 33.34 5.96 18.93
C TYR A 156 31.87 6.25 18.76
N LEU A 157 31.10 5.21 18.37
CA LEU A 157 29.68 5.33 18.07
C LEU A 157 28.88 4.68 19.19
N HIS A 158 28.03 5.46 19.85
CA HIS A 158 27.17 5.02 20.92
C HIS A 158 25.73 4.97 20.39
N TYR A 159 25.06 3.81 20.54
CA TYR A 159 23.69 3.57 20.15
C TYR A 159 22.85 3.26 21.38
N PHE A 160 21.87 4.12 21.67
CA PHE A 160 20.97 4.00 22.81
C PHE A 160 19.64 3.45 22.33
N LEU A 161 19.27 2.26 22.80
CA LEU A 161 18.17 1.49 22.30
C LEU A 161 17.17 1.23 23.43
N VAL A 162 16.02 1.92 23.40
CA VAL A 162 14.92 1.72 24.36
C VAL A 162 14.01 0.60 23.86
N PRO A 163 13.94 -0.56 24.55
CA PRO A 163 13.14 -1.69 24.09
C PRO A 163 11.66 -1.37 24.04
N ASN A 164 10.99 -1.85 23.01
CA ASN A 164 9.54 -1.86 22.93
C ASN A 164 8.97 -2.99 23.83
N PHE A 165 7.66 -2.93 24.12
CA PHE A 165 6.97 -4.06 24.71
C PHE A 165 7.15 -5.29 23.80
N ARG A 166 7.74 -6.35 24.36
CA ARG A 166 8.04 -7.56 23.60
C ARG A 166 6.76 -8.16 23.01
N ARG A 167 5.68 -8.19 23.81
CA ARG A 167 4.42 -8.82 23.43
C ARG A 167 3.28 -7.82 23.49
N SER A 168 2.38 -7.89 22.53
CA SER A 168 1.14 -7.13 22.53
C SER A 168 -0.01 -7.98 21.99
N VAL A 169 -1.19 -7.74 22.51
CA VAL A 169 -2.45 -8.28 22.02
C VAL A 169 -3.33 -7.11 21.62
N ASN A 170 -3.83 -7.15 20.39
CA ASN A 170 -4.84 -6.21 19.91
C ASN A 170 -6.13 -6.99 19.71
N PHE A 171 -7.23 -6.37 20.03
CA PHE A 171 -8.57 -6.90 19.85
C PHE A 171 -9.44 -5.84 19.19
N ASP A 172 -10.00 -6.17 18.02
CA ASP A 172 -10.80 -5.26 17.22
C ASP A 172 -12.16 -5.91 16.93
N ILE A 173 -13.22 -5.11 16.96
CA ILE A 173 -14.55 -5.49 16.53
C ILE A 173 -14.90 -4.68 15.30
N GLU A 174 -15.37 -5.33 14.26
CA GLU A 174 -15.73 -4.73 12.99
C GLU A 174 -17.18 -5.04 12.65
N GLY A 175 -17.95 -4.01 12.34
CA GLY A 175 -19.29 -4.12 11.75
C GLY A 175 -19.22 -3.75 10.26
N SER A 176 -19.82 -4.55 9.40
CA SER A 176 -19.89 -4.29 7.97
C SER A 176 -21.28 -4.53 7.43
N ARG A 177 -21.63 -3.81 6.37
CA ARG A 177 -22.85 -4.06 5.61
C ARG A 177 -22.45 -4.53 4.22
N ASN A 178 -22.84 -5.73 3.88
CA ASN A 178 -22.58 -6.31 2.57
C ASN A 178 -23.87 -6.27 1.75
N THR A 179 -23.80 -5.59 0.60
CA THR A 179 -24.89 -5.50 -0.38
C THR A 179 -24.65 -6.41 -1.59
N ALA A 180 -23.63 -7.27 -1.54
CA ALA A 180 -23.30 -8.18 -2.63
C ALA A 180 -24.36 -9.28 -2.77
N GLN A 181 -24.74 -9.57 -4.00
CA GLN A 181 -25.98 -10.23 -4.34
C GLN A 181 -25.87 -11.72 -4.66
N LEU A 182 -24.97 -12.45 -4.03
CA LEU A 182 -25.13 -13.90 -3.99
C LEU A 182 -26.24 -14.27 -2.98
N GLY A 183 -27.49 -14.22 -3.44
CA GLY A 183 -28.68 -14.55 -2.65
C GLY A 183 -29.16 -13.43 -1.73
N SER A 184 -30.26 -12.82 -2.11
CA SER A 184 -31.12 -11.91 -1.34
C SER A 184 -30.47 -10.95 -0.32
N GLY A 185 -30.07 -9.78 -0.77
CA GLY A 185 -30.28 -8.53 0.00
C GLY A 185 -29.27 -8.21 1.09
N ASN A 186 -29.64 -7.36 1.94
CA ASN A 186 -28.89 -6.70 3.00
C ASN A 186 -28.32 -7.67 4.04
N LEU A 187 -27.03 -7.97 3.96
CA LEU A 187 -26.30 -8.73 4.97
C LEU A 187 -25.60 -7.79 5.95
N LEU A 188 -25.78 -8.02 7.23
CA LEU A 188 -25.02 -7.38 8.29
C LEU A 188 -23.89 -8.31 8.72
N GLY A 189 -22.65 -7.88 8.50
CA GLY A 189 -21.46 -8.61 8.93
C GLY A 189 -20.98 -8.10 10.30
N LEU A 190 -20.66 -9.01 11.19
CA LEU A 190 -19.96 -8.77 12.43
C LEU A 190 -18.72 -9.64 12.46
N SER A 191 -17.56 -9.04 12.77
CA SER A 191 -16.33 -9.81 12.94
C SER A 191 -15.52 -9.31 14.12
N THR A 192 -14.77 -10.23 14.72
CA THR A 192 -13.77 -9.94 15.74
C THR A 192 -12.41 -10.37 15.22
N ASN A 193 -11.42 -9.51 15.43
CA ASN A 193 -10.03 -9.77 15.09
C ASN A 193 -9.19 -9.75 16.37
N MET A 194 -8.42 -10.79 16.61
CA MET A 194 -7.44 -10.87 17.68
C MET A 194 -6.05 -11.02 17.06
N THR A 195 -5.13 -10.14 17.42
CA THR A 195 -3.76 -10.17 16.93
C THR A 195 -2.79 -10.23 18.10
N TYR A 196 -2.04 -11.32 18.20
CA TYR A 196 -0.93 -11.47 19.13
C TYR A 196 0.39 -11.24 18.41
N ARG A 197 1.24 -10.36 18.93
CA ARG A 197 2.55 -10.05 18.36
C ARG A 197 3.65 -10.24 19.39
N ASP A 198 4.68 -11.05 19.07
CA ASP A 198 5.98 -11.09 19.76
C ASP A 198 7.05 -10.44 18.86
N ARG A 199 7.63 -9.33 19.32
CA ARG A 199 8.59 -8.54 18.54
C ARG A 199 10.04 -9.03 18.67
N ASN A 200 10.29 -10.05 19.48
CA ASN A 200 11.64 -10.48 19.77
C ASN A 200 11.74 -11.99 19.99
N VAL A 201 11.31 -12.76 19.00
CA VAL A 201 11.41 -14.23 19.03
C VAL A 201 12.88 -14.63 19.04
N GLN A 202 13.23 -15.59 19.89
CA GLN A 202 14.60 -16.09 20.09
C GLN A 202 15.63 -15.01 20.45
N ARG A 203 15.22 -13.82 20.88
CA ARG A 203 16.11 -12.69 21.22
C ARG A 203 16.90 -12.15 20.00
N LYS A 204 16.32 -12.29 18.78
CA LYS A 204 16.94 -11.89 17.50
C LYS A 204 16.17 -10.78 16.79
N ALA A 205 15.27 -10.06 17.48
CA ALA A 205 14.36 -9.08 16.91
C ALA A 205 13.50 -9.64 15.74
N ILE A 206 13.25 -10.95 15.73
CA ILE A 206 12.34 -11.59 14.81
C ILE A 206 10.92 -11.26 15.30
N ALA A 207 10.10 -10.65 14.44
CA ALA A 207 8.71 -10.40 14.76
C ALA A 207 7.85 -11.61 14.37
N SER A 208 7.02 -12.08 15.30
CA SER A 208 6.00 -13.10 15.09
C SER A 208 4.64 -12.49 15.30
N THR A 209 3.72 -12.68 14.37
CA THR A 209 2.34 -12.19 14.47
C THR A 209 1.39 -13.35 14.23
N THR A 210 0.56 -13.64 15.23
CA THR A 210 -0.54 -14.61 15.13
C THR A 210 -1.84 -13.82 15.07
N SER A 211 -2.68 -14.10 14.09
CA SER A 211 -3.99 -13.47 13.90
C SER A 211 -5.10 -14.50 13.91
N LEU A 212 -6.20 -14.18 14.56
CA LEU A 212 -7.43 -14.93 14.56
C LEU A 212 -8.56 -13.97 14.19
N ARG A 213 -9.33 -14.31 13.16
CA ARG A 213 -10.55 -13.59 12.79
C ARG A 213 -11.73 -14.55 12.82
N LEU A 214 -12.78 -14.14 13.51
CA LEU A 214 -14.07 -14.82 13.53
C LEU A 214 -15.11 -13.84 12.98
N GLY A 215 -15.94 -14.29 12.05
CA GLY A 215 -16.95 -13.44 11.41
C GLY A 215 -18.25 -14.20 11.19
N VAL A 216 -19.35 -13.46 11.22
CA VAL A 216 -20.69 -13.92 10.91
C VAL A 216 -21.38 -12.88 10.03
N GLU A 217 -22.07 -13.33 8.99
CA GLU A 217 -22.99 -12.49 8.21
C GLU A 217 -24.42 -12.90 8.52
N LEU A 218 -25.25 -11.93 8.88
CA LEU A 218 -26.63 -12.09 9.25
C LEU A 218 -27.52 -11.54 8.14
N ASN A 219 -28.53 -12.31 7.74
CA ASN A 219 -29.56 -11.87 6.80
C ASN A 219 -30.75 -11.30 7.59
N LEU A 220 -31.00 -10.01 7.41
CA LEU A 220 -32.06 -9.30 8.13
C LEU A 220 -33.41 -9.34 7.41
N ASN A 221 -33.52 -10.07 6.27
CA ASN A 221 -34.79 -10.20 5.56
C ASN A 221 -35.71 -11.21 6.27
N SER A 222 -36.97 -10.85 6.38
CA SER A 222 -38.00 -11.73 6.95
C SER A 222 -38.17 -13.01 6.08
N GLY A 223 -38.20 -14.18 6.72
CA GLY A 223 -38.42 -15.47 6.06
C GLY A 223 -37.15 -16.22 5.62
N SER A 224 -35.95 -15.71 5.90
CA SER A 224 -34.67 -16.38 5.67
C SER A 224 -33.98 -16.79 6.96
N ASN A 225 -33.07 -17.77 6.89
CA ASN A 225 -32.20 -18.10 8.02
C ASN A 225 -31.41 -16.86 8.45
N LEU A 226 -31.42 -16.54 9.73
CA LEU A 226 -30.74 -15.36 10.28
C LEU A 226 -29.24 -15.38 9.96
N THR A 227 -28.57 -16.52 10.18
CA THR A 227 -27.14 -16.68 9.87
C THR A 227 -26.99 -17.11 8.41
N GLN A 228 -26.21 -16.35 7.64
CA GLN A 228 -25.96 -16.62 6.22
C GLN A 228 -24.54 -17.13 5.97
N THR A 229 -23.56 -16.57 6.65
CA THR A 229 -22.14 -16.93 6.45
C THR A 229 -21.44 -17.04 7.79
N LEU A 230 -20.63 -18.06 7.95
CA LEU A 230 -19.67 -18.21 9.05
C LEU A 230 -18.27 -18.16 8.45
N LEU A 231 -17.39 -17.37 9.05
CA LEU A 231 -16.01 -17.20 8.62
C LEU A 231 -15.07 -17.32 9.81
N TRP A 232 -14.01 -18.11 9.67
CA TRP A 232 -12.87 -18.02 10.56
C TRP A 232 -11.56 -18.11 9.79
N ASN A 233 -10.59 -17.30 10.21
CA ASN A 233 -9.25 -17.26 9.64
C ASN A 233 -8.23 -17.32 10.76
N VAL A 234 -7.19 -18.10 10.55
CA VAL A 234 -6.01 -18.17 11.42
C VAL A 234 -4.78 -17.86 10.59
N GLY A 235 -3.96 -16.96 11.08
CA GLY A 235 -2.74 -16.55 10.38
C GLY A 235 -1.53 -16.57 11.30
N GLN A 236 -0.37 -16.93 10.75
CA GLN A 236 0.92 -16.85 11.40
C GLN A 236 1.92 -16.22 10.45
N THR A 237 2.58 -15.16 10.89
CA THR A 237 3.62 -14.47 10.12
C THR A 237 4.88 -14.30 10.93
N TYR A 238 6.02 -14.63 10.33
CA TYR A 238 7.35 -14.34 10.85
C TYR A 238 8.06 -13.34 9.94
N SER A 239 8.60 -12.26 10.52
CA SER A 239 9.42 -11.29 9.84
C SER A 239 10.83 -11.33 10.42
N PHE A 240 11.77 -11.75 9.60
CA PHE A 240 13.18 -11.86 9.96
C PHE A 240 13.90 -10.58 9.52
N PRO A 241 14.75 -9.99 10.38
CA PRO A 241 15.45 -8.75 10.07
C PRO A 241 16.61 -8.91 9.07
N ASN A 242 16.81 -10.10 8.53
CA ASN A 242 17.91 -10.46 7.65
C ASN A 242 17.41 -11.14 6.37
N LEU A 243 18.26 -11.16 5.33
CA LEU A 243 18.04 -11.98 4.15
C LEU A 243 18.29 -13.46 4.52
N LEU A 244 17.22 -14.25 4.53
CA LEU A 244 17.27 -15.69 4.75
C LEU A 244 16.88 -16.39 3.46
N ILE A 245 17.84 -17.08 2.83
CA ILE A 245 17.57 -17.93 1.66
C ILE A 245 17.43 -19.36 2.16
N PRO A 246 16.26 -20.02 1.99
CA PRO A 246 16.08 -21.40 2.38
C PRO A 246 17.19 -22.29 1.79
N PHE A 247 17.72 -23.22 2.59
CA PHE A 247 18.79 -24.16 2.21
C PHE A 247 20.18 -23.54 1.98
N VAL A 248 20.37 -22.23 2.10
CA VAL A 248 21.67 -21.57 1.99
C VAL A 248 22.18 -21.16 3.38
N LYS A 249 23.27 -21.77 3.83
CA LYS A 249 23.80 -21.55 5.20
C LYS A 249 24.47 -20.19 5.42
N LYS A 250 25.02 -19.55 4.38
CA LYS A 250 25.66 -18.24 4.47
C LYS A 250 25.27 -17.41 3.25
N VAL A 251 24.60 -16.31 3.48
CA VAL A 251 24.41 -15.27 2.50
C VAL A 251 25.45 -14.19 2.78
N ALA A 252 26.16 -13.72 1.75
CA ALA A 252 27.06 -12.59 1.89
C ALA A 252 26.31 -11.43 2.54
N LYS A 253 26.95 -10.70 3.48
CA LYS A 253 26.36 -9.52 4.11
C LYS A 253 25.90 -8.56 3.02
N ALA A 254 24.62 -8.60 2.71
CA ALA A 254 24.01 -7.56 1.90
C ALA A 254 23.84 -6.34 2.82
N ASN A 255 24.56 -5.28 2.57
CA ASN A 255 24.42 -3.98 3.24
C ASN A 255 23.09 -3.31 2.87
N GLN A 256 21.97 -4.03 2.98
CA GLN A 256 20.67 -3.57 2.50
C GLN A 256 19.62 -3.81 3.56
N ASN A 257 18.72 -2.85 3.74
CA ASN A 257 17.52 -2.99 4.56
C ASN A 257 16.60 -4.05 3.96
N VAL A 258 16.92 -5.33 4.21
CA VAL A 258 16.18 -6.48 3.68
C VAL A 258 15.54 -7.22 4.82
N LYS A 259 14.25 -7.52 4.69
CA LYS A 259 13.51 -8.40 5.57
C LYS A 259 13.09 -9.65 4.80
N SER A 260 13.16 -10.80 5.46
CA SER A 260 12.56 -12.03 4.94
C SER A 260 11.28 -12.30 5.70
N ASN A 261 10.20 -12.59 4.98
CA ASN A 261 8.88 -12.82 5.54
C ASN A 261 8.42 -14.24 5.21
N PHE A 262 7.93 -14.94 6.22
CA PHE A 262 7.27 -16.22 6.07
C PHE A 262 5.87 -16.10 6.65
N SER A 263 4.85 -16.49 5.88
CA SER A 263 3.46 -16.41 6.32
C SER A 263 2.72 -17.69 5.99
N MET A 264 1.81 -18.07 6.88
CA MET A 264 0.83 -19.16 6.70
C MET A 264 -0.54 -18.65 7.13
N TYR A 265 -1.55 -18.92 6.34
CA TYR A 265 -2.94 -18.59 6.63
C TYR A 265 -3.84 -19.79 6.32
N GLY A 266 -4.73 -20.08 7.24
CA GLY A 266 -5.83 -21.02 7.03
C GLY A 266 -7.15 -20.27 7.14
N SER A 267 -8.10 -20.54 6.24
CA SER A 267 -9.45 -19.99 6.36
C SER A 267 -10.51 -21.06 6.11
N TYR A 268 -11.63 -20.85 6.76
CA TYR A 268 -12.85 -21.61 6.54
C TYR A 268 -14.01 -20.63 6.42
N MET A 269 -14.74 -20.75 5.32
CA MET A 269 -15.95 -19.98 5.07
C MET A 269 -17.08 -20.98 4.79
N ASP A 270 -18.13 -20.90 5.56
CA ASP A 270 -19.37 -21.64 5.32
C ASP A 270 -20.48 -20.65 4.97
N ARG A 271 -20.84 -20.61 3.71
CA ARG A 271 -22.00 -19.87 3.25
C ARG A 271 -23.15 -20.85 3.15
N LEU A 272 -23.96 -20.84 4.19
CA LEU A 272 -25.04 -21.80 4.38
C LEU A 272 -25.90 -21.95 3.11
N ASP A 273 -26.18 -23.21 2.76
CA ASP A 273 -26.94 -23.64 1.59
C ASP A 273 -26.28 -23.38 0.22
N PHE A 274 -25.14 -22.65 0.16
CA PHE A 274 -24.46 -22.33 -1.09
C PHE A 274 -23.14 -23.09 -1.27
N TYR A 275 -22.18 -22.89 -0.36
CA TYR A 275 -20.88 -23.54 -0.45
C TYR A 275 -20.08 -23.48 0.86
N GLN A 276 -19.14 -24.40 0.97
CA GLN A 276 -18.07 -24.35 1.98
C GLN A 276 -16.73 -24.22 1.28
N LEU A 277 -15.96 -23.22 1.67
CA LEU A 277 -14.62 -22.96 1.14
C LEU A 277 -13.59 -23.09 2.25
N LYS A 278 -12.65 -24.02 2.09
CA LYS A 278 -11.44 -24.12 2.91
C LYS A 278 -10.26 -23.63 2.09
N SER A 279 -9.44 -22.76 2.67
CA SER A 279 -8.22 -22.34 1.99
C SER A 279 -7.00 -22.43 2.91
N PHE A 280 -5.87 -22.73 2.31
CA PHE A 280 -4.57 -22.68 2.97
C PHE A 280 -3.60 -21.93 2.06
N THR A 281 -2.98 -20.89 2.60
CA THR A 281 -2.00 -20.08 1.88
C THR A 281 -0.70 -20.06 2.65
N THR A 282 0.41 -20.33 1.99
CA THR A 282 1.75 -20.14 2.56
C THR A 282 2.64 -19.43 1.57
N ASN A 283 3.43 -18.48 2.06
CA ASN A 283 4.35 -17.74 1.23
C ASN A 283 5.68 -17.47 1.93
N TRP A 284 6.72 -17.38 1.11
CA TRP A 284 8.05 -16.91 1.47
C TRP A 284 8.39 -15.71 0.60
N GLY A 285 8.85 -14.62 1.22
CA GLY A 285 9.14 -13.39 0.48
C GLY A 285 10.26 -12.57 1.09
N TYR A 286 10.73 -11.63 0.29
CA TYR A 286 11.77 -10.66 0.61
C TYR A 286 11.26 -9.26 0.39
N GLU A 287 11.59 -8.36 1.31
CA GLU A 287 11.25 -6.95 1.25
C GLU A 287 12.52 -6.11 1.35
N TRP A 288 12.77 -5.29 0.33
CA TRP A 288 13.83 -4.28 0.33
C TRP A 288 13.21 -2.90 0.42
N LYS A 289 13.65 -2.13 1.41
CA LYS A 289 13.21 -0.75 1.60
C LYS A 289 14.41 0.18 1.45
N LYS A 290 14.30 1.14 0.54
CA LYS A 290 15.33 2.15 0.29
C LYS A 290 14.69 3.55 0.27
N ASN A 291 15.30 4.48 0.99
CA ASN A 291 14.94 5.89 0.90
C ASN A 291 15.98 6.59 0.01
N LYS A 292 15.52 7.24 -1.06
CA LYS A 292 16.38 7.98 -1.99
C LYS A 292 15.69 9.27 -2.41
N ASN A 293 16.36 10.42 -2.23
CA ASN A 293 15.86 11.74 -2.65
C ASN A 293 14.45 12.05 -2.13
N GLY A 294 14.17 11.77 -0.86
CA GLY A 294 12.84 12.00 -0.26
C GLY A 294 11.74 11.03 -0.70
N LYS A 295 12.06 10.06 -1.58
CA LYS A 295 11.15 9.00 -2.00
C LYS A 295 11.49 7.68 -1.32
N GLN A 296 10.45 6.96 -0.90
CA GLN A 296 10.55 5.61 -0.38
C GLN A 296 10.32 4.61 -1.51
N GLN A 297 11.31 3.78 -1.75
CA GLN A 297 11.27 2.66 -2.70
C GLN A 297 11.12 1.36 -1.92
N LEU A 298 10.12 0.56 -2.28
CA LEU A 298 9.84 -0.73 -1.71
C LEU A 298 9.83 -1.77 -2.82
N ILE A 299 10.65 -2.80 -2.69
CA ILE A 299 10.65 -3.95 -3.59
C ILE A 299 10.23 -5.17 -2.77
N ASN A 300 9.18 -5.84 -3.19
CA ASN A 300 8.74 -7.10 -2.62
C ASN A 300 8.90 -8.20 -3.66
N TYR A 301 9.70 -9.22 -3.34
CA TYR A 301 9.83 -10.42 -4.16
C TYR A 301 9.38 -11.63 -3.36
N ARG A 302 8.40 -12.35 -3.90
CA ARG A 302 7.90 -13.61 -3.33
C ARG A 302 8.23 -14.74 -4.31
N PRO A 303 9.33 -15.45 -4.11
CA PRO A 303 9.70 -16.58 -4.97
C PRO A 303 8.76 -17.78 -4.83
N LEU A 304 8.05 -17.88 -3.71
CA LEU A 304 7.13 -18.97 -3.46
C LEU A 304 5.86 -18.46 -2.77
N ASN A 305 4.73 -18.70 -3.43
CA ASN A 305 3.40 -18.51 -2.90
C ASN A 305 2.55 -19.72 -3.29
N ILE A 306 2.02 -20.43 -2.32
CA ILE A 306 1.18 -21.61 -2.51
C ILE A 306 -0.20 -21.29 -1.95
N GLU A 307 -1.23 -21.42 -2.76
CA GLU A 307 -2.62 -21.22 -2.40
C GLU A 307 -3.40 -22.50 -2.75
N LEU A 308 -3.95 -23.15 -1.76
CA LEU A 308 -4.75 -24.38 -1.88
C LEU A 308 -6.19 -24.07 -1.52
N TYR A 309 -7.11 -24.48 -2.38
CA TYR A 309 -8.54 -24.28 -2.21
C TYR A 309 -9.29 -25.58 -2.29
N LEU A 310 -10.18 -25.82 -1.32
CA LEU A 310 -11.12 -26.93 -1.29
C LEU A 310 -12.52 -26.34 -1.20
N LEU A 311 -13.30 -26.56 -2.24
CA LEU A 311 -14.64 -25.99 -2.39
C LEU A 311 -15.68 -27.12 -2.44
N ASN A 312 -16.62 -27.13 -1.50
CA ASN A 312 -17.81 -27.98 -1.54
C ASN A 312 -18.99 -27.12 -2.00
N LYS A 313 -19.61 -27.48 -3.11
CA LYS A 313 -20.78 -26.77 -3.67
C LYS A 313 -22.06 -27.45 -3.24
N PHE A 314 -23.09 -26.65 -2.96
CA PHE A 314 -24.43 -27.14 -2.67
C PHE A 314 -25.39 -26.79 -3.81
N SER A 315 -26.54 -27.43 -3.85
CA SER A 315 -27.52 -27.34 -4.96
C SER A 315 -28.01 -25.93 -5.27
N GLN A 316 -28.11 -25.06 -4.28
CA GLN A 316 -28.49 -23.65 -4.51
C GLN A 316 -27.43 -22.89 -5.31
N LEU A 317 -26.14 -23.15 -5.07
CA LEU A 317 -25.07 -22.58 -5.87
C LEU A 317 -25.10 -23.09 -7.31
N ASP A 318 -25.31 -24.39 -7.52
CA ASP A 318 -25.39 -24.96 -8.86
C ASP A 318 -26.51 -24.32 -9.68
N SER A 319 -27.67 -24.08 -9.07
CA SER A 319 -28.78 -23.36 -9.69
C SER A 319 -28.40 -21.93 -10.09
N LEU A 320 -27.68 -21.20 -9.23
CA LEU A 320 -27.16 -19.88 -9.55
C LEU A 320 -26.13 -19.90 -10.68
N LEU A 321 -25.26 -20.89 -10.73
CA LEU A 321 -24.24 -21.04 -11.76
C LEU A 321 -24.82 -21.38 -13.14
N ILE A 322 -25.98 -22.04 -13.17
CA ILE A 322 -26.74 -22.25 -14.41
C ILE A 322 -27.34 -20.93 -14.92
N LEU A 323 -27.87 -20.11 -14.00
CA LEU A 323 -28.43 -18.81 -14.33
C LEU A 323 -27.36 -17.76 -14.68
N ASN A 324 -26.14 -17.91 -14.15
CA ASN A 324 -25.03 -17.01 -14.38
C ASN A 324 -23.74 -17.78 -14.76
N PRO A 325 -23.56 -18.06 -16.05
CA PRO A 325 -22.39 -18.83 -16.53
C PRO A 325 -21.03 -18.16 -16.22
N PHE A 326 -21.00 -16.83 -16.06
CA PHE A 326 -19.75 -16.10 -15.76
C PHE A 326 -19.26 -16.31 -14.31
N LEU A 327 -20.17 -16.55 -13.37
CA LEU A 327 -19.80 -16.97 -12.02
C LEU A 327 -19.22 -18.39 -11.99
N ARG A 328 -19.46 -19.19 -13.02
CA ARG A 328 -18.99 -20.59 -13.05
C ARG A 328 -17.45 -20.68 -12.97
N SER A 329 -16.74 -19.78 -13.63
CA SER A 329 -15.28 -19.69 -13.56
C SER A 329 -14.77 -19.30 -12.17
N SER A 330 -15.59 -18.55 -11.41
CA SER A 330 -15.26 -18.08 -10.07
C SER A 330 -15.26 -19.19 -9.02
N PHE A 331 -15.97 -20.27 -9.29
CA PHE A 331 -16.09 -21.43 -8.40
C PHE A 331 -15.37 -22.68 -8.94
N ASN A 332 -14.28 -22.48 -9.68
CA ASN A 332 -13.40 -23.55 -10.10
C ASN A 332 -12.40 -23.90 -8.99
N GLU A 333 -12.25 -25.20 -8.78
CA GLU A 333 -11.26 -25.76 -7.86
C GLU A 333 -9.90 -25.83 -8.55
N GLY A 334 -9.07 -24.86 -8.34
CA GLY A 334 -7.71 -24.85 -8.87
C GLY A 334 -6.75 -24.27 -7.85
N ASN A 335 -5.66 -24.96 -7.63
CA ASN A 335 -4.60 -24.51 -6.75
C ASN A 335 -3.65 -23.56 -7.49
N ILE A 336 -2.94 -22.72 -6.74
CA ILE A 336 -1.99 -21.75 -7.30
C ILE A 336 -0.63 -21.98 -6.65
N VAL A 337 0.40 -22.09 -7.47
CA VAL A 337 1.79 -21.94 -7.04
C VAL A 337 2.41 -20.88 -7.89
N SER A 338 2.67 -19.72 -7.30
CA SER A 338 3.11 -18.52 -8.01
C SER A 338 4.36 -17.91 -7.42
N GLN A 339 5.01 -17.09 -8.22
CA GLN A 339 6.02 -16.13 -7.81
C GLN A 339 5.57 -14.72 -8.19
N SER A 340 5.95 -13.72 -7.38
CA SER A 340 5.58 -12.34 -7.66
C SER A 340 6.69 -11.37 -7.31
N LEU A 341 6.77 -10.31 -8.10
CA LEU A 341 7.64 -9.16 -7.86
C LEU A 341 6.80 -7.89 -7.92
N SER A 342 6.91 -7.05 -6.91
CA SER A 342 6.30 -5.72 -6.92
C SER A 342 7.30 -4.64 -6.56
N TYR A 343 7.20 -3.51 -7.25
CA TYR A 343 7.95 -2.30 -7.00
C TYR A 343 6.98 -1.18 -6.65
N THR A 344 7.21 -0.50 -5.54
CA THR A 344 6.45 0.68 -5.14
C THR A 344 7.40 1.83 -4.88
N ASN A 345 7.10 3.02 -5.42
CA ASN A 345 7.84 4.25 -5.18
C ASN A 345 6.85 5.34 -4.75
N ILE A 346 7.05 5.88 -3.56
CA ILE A 346 6.16 6.89 -2.97
C ILE A 346 6.97 8.03 -2.36
N GLY A 347 6.53 9.25 -2.57
CA GLY A 347 7.13 10.44 -1.99
C GLY A 347 6.89 11.69 -2.81
N ASN A 348 7.50 12.78 -2.38
CA ASN A 348 7.37 14.04 -3.10
C ASN A 348 8.24 14.06 -4.36
N SER A 349 7.77 14.76 -5.37
CA SER A 349 8.54 14.99 -6.60
C SER A 349 9.79 15.82 -6.29
N SER A 350 10.93 15.41 -6.83
CA SER A 350 12.18 16.16 -6.68
C SER A 350 12.16 17.52 -7.39
N LYS A 351 11.30 17.65 -8.42
CA LYS A 351 11.15 18.90 -9.19
C LYS A 351 10.08 19.85 -8.60
N HIS A 352 9.06 19.26 -7.98
CA HIS A 352 7.91 19.99 -7.45
C HIS A 352 7.59 19.50 -6.03
N PRO A 353 8.07 20.17 -4.98
CA PRO A 353 7.90 19.73 -3.57
C PRO A 353 6.43 19.61 -3.13
N ARG A 354 5.51 20.35 -3.77
CA ARG A 354 4.06 20.28 -3.52
C ARG A 354 3.37 19.10 -4.21
N GLN A 355 4.10 18.35 -5.05
CA GLN A 355 3.58 17.18 -5.76
C GLN A 355 3.99 15.90 -5.06
N GLN A 356 3.02 15.11 -4.67
CA GLN A 356 3.20 13.76 -4.16
C GLN A 356 2.96 12.76 -5.28
N GLU A 357 3.84 11.79 -5.42
CA GLU A 357 3.80 10.75 -6.45
C GLU A 357 3.79 9.36 -5.82
N TYR A 358 3.03 8.47 -6.42
CA TYR A 358 2.97 7.05 -6.11
C TYR A 358 3.03 6.26 -7.42
N LEU A 359 3.97 5.33 -7.52
CA LEU A 359 4.07 4.37 -8.63
C LEU A 359 4.12 2.97 -8.05
N ARG A 360 3.25 2.09 -8.53
CA ARG A 360 3.30 0.66 -8.24
C ARG A 360 3.33 -0.13 -9.54
N LEU A 361 4.28 -1.06 -9.63
CA LEU A 361 4.38 -2.05 -10.70
C LEU A 361 4.35 -3.43 -10.07
N GLY A 362 3.63 -4.36 -10.66
CA GLY A 362 3.50 -5.72 -10.18
C GLY A 362 3.51 -6.74 -11.31
N ILE A 363 4.16 -7.86 -11.07
CA ILE A 363 4.11 -9.04 -11.91
C ILE A 363 3.90 -10.27 -11.03
N GLU A 364 2.98 -11.12 -11.41
CA GLU A 364 2.77 -12.44 -10.79
C GLU A 364 2.72 -13.49 -11.89
N GLU A 365 3.52 -14.52 -11.73
CA GLU A 365 3.56 -15.68 -12.63
C GLU A 365 3.23 -16.94 -11.83
N ALA A 366 2.34 -17.77 -12.34
CA ALA A 366 1.95 -19.02 -11.73
C ALA A 366 2.15 -20.20 -12.68
N GLY A 367 2.66 -21.30 -12.14
CA GLY A 367 2.77 -22.57 -12.83
C GLY A 367 4.01 -22.76 -13.70
N GLY A 368 4.88 -21.75 -13.88
CA GLY A 368 6.10 -21.88 -14.67
C GLY A 368 7.08 -22.90 -14.10
N LEU A 369 7.32 -22.86 -12.80
CA LEU A 369 8.19 -23.82 -12.13
C LEU A 369 7.57 -25.24 -12.09
N LEU A 370 6.24 -25.36 -11.97
CA LEU A 370 5.53 -26.63 -11.95
C LEU A 370 5.29 -27.20 -13.34
N GLY A 371 5.36 -26.38 -14.39
CA GLY A 371 5.18 -26.78 -15.78
C GLY A 371 6.17 -27.81 -16.28
N LEU A 372 7.26 -28.02 -15.53
CA LEU A 372 8.25 -29.08 -15.79
C LEU A 372 7.69 -30.49 -15.48
N SER A 373 6.58 -30.62 -14.75
CA SER A 373 5.94 -31.90 -14.43
C SER A 373 4.49 -31.93 -14.89
N GLN A 374 4.18 -32.71 -15.92
CA GLN A 374 2.82 -32.85 -16.45
C GLN A 374 1.80 -33.38 -15.41
N LYS A 375 2.23 -34.22 -14.47
CA LYS A 375 1.36 -34.77 -13.42
C LYS A 375 0.87 -33.69 -12.44
N LEU A 376 1.64 -32.64 -12.21
CA LEU A 376 1.28 -31.55 -11.29
C LEU A 376 0.43 -30.47 -11.97
N THR A 377 0.49 -30.34 -13.30
CA THR A 377 -0.18 -29.24 -14.03
C THR A 377 -1.70 -29.37 -14.10
N ASN A 378 -2.28 -30.55 -13.88
CA ASN A 378 -3.73 -30.78 -14.05
C ASN A 378 -4.60 -30.08 -13.01
N ASN A 379 -4.07 -29.79 -11.81
CA ASN A 379 -4.82 -29.21 -10.71
C ASN A 379 -4.33 -27.79 -10.34
N PHE A 380 -3.36 -27.25 -11.08
CA PHE A 380 -2.78 -25.94 -10.80
C PHE A 380 -3.02 -24.97 -11.96
N TYR A 381 -3.39 -23.75 -11.61
CA TYR A 381 -3.50 -22.67 -12.56
C TYR A 381 -2.13 -22.26 -13.11
N ARG A 382 -2.12 -21.89 -14.38
CA ARG A 382 -0.95 -21.32 -15.07
C ARG A 382 -1.34 -19.97 -15.67
N PHE A 383 -0.79 -18.89 -15.13
CA PHE A 383 -1.13 -17.55 -15.61
C PHE A 383 0.05 -16.58 -15.43
N LEU A 384 -0.02 -15.50 -16.21
CA LEU A 384 0.81 -14.31 -16.03
C LEU A 384 -0.11 -13.12 -15.76
N LYS A 385 0.17 -12.35 -14.70
CA LYS A 385 -0.58 -11.15 -14.33
C LYS A 385 0.36 -9.97 -14.20
N LEU A 386 0.02 -8.85 -14.84
CA LEU A 386 0.73 -7.58 -14.80
C LEU A 386 -0.18 -6.50 -14.24
N GLU A 387 0.35 -5.65 -13.37
CA GLU A 387 -0.35 -4.52 -12.79
C GLU A 387 0.54 -3.29 -12.80
N ALA A 388 -0.01 -2.14 -13.16
CA ALA A 388 0.66 -0.85 -13.08
C ALA A 388 -0.32 0.20 -12.55
N GLU A 389 0.12 0.98 -11.57
CA GLU A 389 -0.67 2.07 -11.02
C GLU A 389 0.22 3.28 -10.78
N TYR A 390 -0.21 4.43 -11.29
CA TYR A 390 0.43 5.71 -11.03
C TYR A 390 -0.59 6.69 -10.47
N ARG A 391 -0.21 7.35 -9.38
CA ARG A 391 -1.01 8.43 -8.76
C ARG A 391 -0.15 9.67 -8.61
N SER A 392 -0.75 10.81 -8.80
CA SER A 392 -0.10 12.09 -8.53
C SER A 392 -1.09 13.05 -7.91
N THR A 393 -0.66 13.73 -6.85
CA THR A 393 -1.46 14.76 -6.17
C THR A 393 -0.62 16.02 -6.09
N TYR A 394 -1.11 17.11 -6.64
CA TYR A 394 -0.50 18.43 -6.55
C TYR A 394 -1.30 19.29 -5.58
N LYS A 395 -0.64 19.74 -4.51
CA LYS A 395 -1.26 20.48 -3.42
C LYS A 395 -1.07 21.98 -3.59
N TYR A 396 -2.19 22.72 -3.55
CA TYR A 396 -2.25 24.16 -3.38
C TYR A 396 -2.65 24.48 -1.94
N ASP A 397 -2.76 25.75 -1.59
CA ASP A 397 -3.03 26.13 -0.20
C ASP A 397 -4.43 25.67 0.28
N ASN A 398 -5.47 25.85 -0.55
CA ASN A 398 -6.86 25.47 -0.23
C ASN A 398 -7.46 24.45 -1.21
N SER A 399 -6.66 23.92 -2.12
CA SER A 399 -7.14 22.95 -3.11
C SER A 399 -6.05 21.96 -3.48
N GLU A 400 -6.44 20.88 -4.12
CA GLU A 400 -5.52 19.89 -4.69
C GLU A 400 -6.07 19.29 -5.97
N ILE A 401 -5.18 18.97 -6.88
CA ILE A 401 -5.47 18.21 -8.09
C ILE A 401 -4.85 16.83 -7.93
N ALA A 402 -5.69 15.80 -8.00
CA ALA A 402 -5.26 14.42 -7.91
C ALA A 402 -5.67 13.66 -9.16
N TRP A 403 -4.82 12.77 -9.63
CA TRP A 403 -5.13 11.87 -10.72
C TRP A 403 -4.46 10.50 -10.53
N ARG A 404 -5.11 9.50 -11.09
CA ARG A 404 -4.70 8.10 -11.02
C ARG A 404 -4.84 7.47 -12.39
N LEU A 405 -3.85 6.69 -12.79
CA LEU A 405 -3.89 5.79 -13.92
C LEU A 405 -3.63 4.38 -13.42
N MET A 406 -4.48 3.45 -13.79
CA MET A 406 -4.35 2.04 -13.45
C MET A 406 -4.53 1.18 -14.70
N GLY A 407 -3.63 0.23 -14.88
CA GLY A 407 -3.72 -0.81 -15.88
C GLY A 407 -3.42 -2.17 -15.25
N GLY A 408 -4.24 -3.14 -15.58
CA GLY A 408 -4.05 -4.52 -15.18
C GLY A 408 -4.31 -5.45 -16.37
N TRP A 409 -3.48 -6.45 -16.54
CA TRP A 409 -3.61 -7.46 -17.59
C TRP A 409 -3.22 -8.82 -17.06
N GLY A 410 -3.99 -9.83 -17.41
CA GLY A 410 -3.71 -11.20 -17.08
C GLY A 410 -4.04 -12.15 -18.22
N ASN A 411 -3.23 -13.19 -18.36
CA ASN A 411 -3.43 -14.24 -19.35
C ASN A 411 -3.31 -15.61 -18.66
N ASN A 412 -4.36 -16.39 -18.75
CA ASN A 412 -4.39 -17.77 -18.29
C ASN A 412 -3.99 -18.69 -19.46
N TYR A 413 -2.91 -19.44 -19.27
CA TYR A 413 -2.38 -20.41 -20.23
C TYR A 413 -2.42 -21.85 -19.68
N SER A 414 -3.34 -22.13 -18.76
CA SER A 414 -3.58 -23.49 -18.25
C SER A 414 -4.01 -24.44 -19.35
N ASN A 415 -3.40 -25.63 -19.42
CA ASN A 415 -3.70 -26.62 -20.43
C ASN A 415 -4.97 -27.44 -20.14
N ASN A 416 -5.40 -27.49 -18.87
CA ASN A 416 -6.61 -28.20 -18.48
C ASN A 416 -7.86 -27.36 -18.83
N ALA A 417 -8.77 -27.95 -19.58
CA ALA A 417 -10.01 -27.28 -20.00
C ALA A 417 -10.85 -26.74 -18.84
N ARG A 418 -10.80 -27.38 -17.66
CA ARG A 418 -11.51 -26.92 -16.45
C ARG A 418 -10.93 -25.62 -15.89
N LEU A 419 -9.60 -25.41 -16.01
CA LEU A 419 -8.87 -24.27 -15.47
C LEU A 419 -8.52 -23.22 -16.52
N SER A 420 -8.73 -23.52 -17.82
CA SER A 420 -8.40 -22.63 -18.93
C SER A 420 -9.46 -21.52 -19.10
N GLY A 421 -9.08 -20.50 -19.85
CA GLY A 421 -9.94 -19.39 -20.25
C GLY A 421 -9.64 -18.13 -19.46
N GLN A 422 -10.21 -17.96 -18.28
CA GLN A 422 -10.05 -16.76 -17.46
C GLN A 422 -9.04 -16.96 -16.34
N LEU A 423 -8.53 -15.84 -15.79
CA LEU A 423 -7.75 -15.87 -14.56
C LEU A 423 -8.52 -16.55 -13.42
N PRO A 424 -7.83 -17.13 -12.41
CA PRO A 424 -8.48 -17.54 -11.18
C PRO A 424 -9.28 -16.36 -10.58
N PHE A 425 -10.45 -16.63 -10.05
CA PHE A 425 -11.38 -15.63 -9.52
C PHE A 425 -10.72 -14.58 -8.62
N PHE A 426 -9.86 -15.01 -7.69
CA PHE A 426 -9.17 -14.10 -6.77
C PHE A 426 -8.07 -13.24 -7.43
N LYS A 427 -7.76 -13.50 -8.70
CA LYS A 427 -6.75 -12.78 -9.48
C LYS A 427 -7.37 -11.89 -10.55
N GLN A 428 -8.66 -12.03 -10.82
CA GLN A 428 -9.39 -11.21 -11.79
C GLN A 428 -9.54 -9.76 -11.33
N PHE A 429 -9.74 -8.87 -12.28
CA PHE A 429 -9.96 -7.44 -12.07
C PHE A 429 -11.45 -7.13 -12.02
N THR A 430 -11.79 -6.04 -11.31
CA THR A 430 -13.15 -5.55 -11.17
C THR A 430 -13.18 -4.03 -11.20
N ALA A 431 -14.25 -3.43 -11.69
CA ALA A 431 -14.45 -1.99 -11.66
C ALA A 431 -15.82 -1.61 -11.09
N GLY A 432 -15.90 -0.38 -10.56
CA GLY A 432 -17.06 0.16 -9.86
C GLY A 432 -16.85 0.32 -8.36
N GLY A 433 -17.71 1.10 -7.73
CA GLY A 433 -17.67 1.41 -6.31
C GLY A 433 -16.86 2.67 -5.98
N PRO A 434 -16.76 2.99 -4.67
CA PRO A 434 -16.28 4.29 -4.21
C PRO A 434 -14.79 4.56 -4.46
N TYR A 435 -14.00 3.57 -4.83
CA TYR A 435 -12.54 3.69 -5.05
C TYR A 435 -12.12 3.43 -6.50
N SER A 436 -13.09 3.34 -7.42
CA SER A 436 -12.90 3.02 -8.83
C SER A 436 -13.81 3.89 -9.68
N MET A 437 -14.72 3.30 -10.45
CA MET A 437 -15.71 3.95 -11.31
C MET A 437 -16.97 4.28 -10.51
N ARG A 438 -17.04 5.47 -9.94
CA ARG A 438 -18.01 5.86 -8.90
C ARG A 438 -19.49 5.91 -9.34
N ALA A 439 -19.76 5.99 -10.65
CA ALA A 439 -21.14 5.94 -11.14
C ALA A 439 -21.74 4.52 -11.21
N TRP A 440 -20.92 3.49 -10.96
CA TRP A 440 -21.36 2.10 -10.91
C TRP A 440 -21.22 1.53 -9.49
N GLY A 441 -22.08 0.61 -9.13
CA GLY A 441 -21.94 -0.16 -7.88
C GLY A 441 -20.64 -0.98 -7.88
N LEU A 442 -20.26 -1.45 -6.72
CA LEU A 442 -19.05 -2.27 -6.54
C LEU A 442 -19.13 -3.50 -7.48
N ARG A 443 -18.11 -3.69 -8.33
CA ARG A 443 -17.99 -4.79 -9.30
C ARG A 443 -19.10 -4.84 -10.36
N GLN A 444 -19.80 -3.76 -10.62
CA GLN A 444 -20.93 -3.74 -11.54
C GLN A 444 -20.61 -3.18 -12.93
N LEU A 445 -19.38 -2.70 -13.16
CA LEU A 445 -18.92 -2.25 -14.46
C LEU A 445 -18.15 -3.36 -15.19
N GLY A 446 -18.39 -3.54 -16.47
CA GLY A 446 -17.73 -4.52 -17.37
C GLY A 446 -18.80 -5.45 -17.97
N LEU A 447 -18.50 -6.39 -18.79
CA LEU A 447 -17.26 -6.62 -19.53
C LEU A 447 -17.35 -5.90 -20.88
N GLY A 448 -16.47 -4.94 -21.11
CA GLY A 448 -16.50 -4.15 -22.33
C GLY A 448 -17.86 -3.48 -22.57
N SER A 449 -18.41 -3.62 -23.79
CA SER A 449 -19.77 -3.21 -24.16
C SER A 449 -20.77 -4.38 -24.29
N SER A 450 -20.52 -5.46 -23.57
CA SER A 450 -21.40 -6.63 -23.52
C SER A 450 -22.75 -6.27 -22.93
N THR A 451 -23.82 -6.60 -23.66
CA THR A 451 -25.23 -6.45 -23.22
C THR A 451 -25.81 -7.75 -22.68
N PHE A 452 -25.01 -8.80 -22.57
CA PHE A 452 -25.47 -10.11 -22.14
C PHE A 452 -26.19 -10.09 -20.79
N TYR A 453 -25.84 -9.16 -19.93
CA TYR A 453 -26.43 -8.97 -18.61
C TYR A 453 -27.73 -8.15 -18.62
N ASP A 454 -28.06 -7.44 -19.71
CA ASP A 454 -29.20 -6.54 -19.74
C ASP A 454 -30.52 -7.23 -20.12
N THR A 455 -30.48 -8.51 -20.55
CA THR A 455 -31.65 -9.21 -21.10
C THR A 455 -32.58 -9.82 -20.08
N SER A 456 -32.24 -9.81 -18.78
CA SER A 456 -33.17 -10.31 -17.74
C SER A 456 -33.06 -9.51 -16.44
N SER A 457 -34.20 -9.23 -15.82
CA SER A 457 -34.34 -8.46 -14.58
C SER A 457 -33.58 -9.01 -13.38
N ALA A 458 -33.31 -10.32 -13.36
CA ALA A 458 -32.52 -10.99 -12.32
C ALA A 458 -31.00 -10.79 -12.45
N ARG A 459 -30.52 -10.26 -13.59
CA ARG A 459 -29.09 -10.26 -13.95
C ARG A 459 -28.38 -8.92 -13.82
N GLN A 460 -29.09 -7.84 -13.51
CA GLN A 460 -28.52 -6.48 -13.46
C GLN A 460 -27.49 -6.26 -12.34
N ASN A 461 -27.51 -7.08 -11.35
CA ASN A 461 -26.76 -6.86 -10.12
C ASN A 461 -25.66 -7.90 -9.86
N PHE A 462 -25.23 -8.63 -10.88
CA PHE A 462 -24.15 -9.61 -10.71
C PHE A 462 -22.78 -8.95 -10.77
N ASP A 463 -21.89 -9.42 -9.90
CA ASP A 463 -20.48 -9.06 -9.91
C ASP A 463 -19.86 -9.43 -11.27
N ARG A 464 -19.08 -8.50 -11.83
CA ARG A 464 -18.39 -8.62 -13.12
C ARG A 464 -16.89 -8.68 -12.91
N PHE A 465 -16.26 -9.71 -13.43
CA PHE A 465 -14.85 -10.01 -13.27
C PHE A 465 -14.20 -10.20 -14.64
N GLY A 466 -13.04 -9.60 -14.84
CA GLY A 466 -12.32 -9.71 -16.10
C GLY A 466 -10.82 -9.88 -15.93
N ASP A 467 -10.15 -10.11 -17.03
CA ASP A 467 -8.71 -10.37 -17.08
C ASP A 467 -7.89 -9.13 -17.45
N LEU A 468 -8.56 -8.06 -17.87
CA LEU A 468 -7.94 -6.78 -18.20
C LEU A 468 -8.76 -5.63 -17.61
N GLN A 469 -8.09 -4.66 -17.02
CA GLN A 469 -8.67 -3.41 -16.50
C GLN A 469 -7.85 -2.22 -16.96
N LEU A 470 -8.54 -1.18 -17.42
CA LEU A 470 -7.95 0.13 -17.65
C LEU A 470 -8.80 1.17 -16.94
N GLU A 471 -8.17 2.06 -16.20
CA GLU A 471 -8.86 3.07 -15.39
C GLU A 471 -8.03 4.35 -15.30
N ALA A 472 -8.69 5.49 -15.48
CA ALA A 472 -8.14 6.81 -15.27
C ALA A 472 -9.14 7.61 -14.43
N ASN A 473 -8.67 8.20 -13.33
CA ASN A 473 -9.46 9.01 -12.44
C ASN A 473 -8.80 10.38 -12.31
N PHE A 474 -9.61 11.43 -12.36
CA PHE A 474 -9.17 12.80 -12.12
C PHE A 474 -10.09 13.43 -11.08
N GLU A 475 -9.51 14.18 -10.12
CA GLU A 475 -10.27 14.82 -9.07
C GLU A 475 -9.64 16.18 -8.72
N TYR A 476 -10.46 17.23 -8.77
CA TYR A 476 -10.15 18.56 -8.22
C TYR A 476 -10.87 18.68 -6.89
N ARG A 477 -10.12 18.83 -5.80
CA ARG A 477 -10.58 18.92 -4.42
C ARG A 477 -10.36 20.32 -3.90
N PHE A 478 -11.32 20.91 -3.21
CA PHE A 478 -11.19 22.23 -2.62
C PHE A 478 -11.90 22.31 -1.27
N THR A 479 -11.29 23.08 -0.36
CA THR A 479 -11.85 23.35 0.97
C THR A 479 -12.52 24.71 0.94
N PHE A 480 -13.79 24.78 1.35
CA PHE A 480 -14.55 26.03 1.41
C PHE A 480 -14.87 26.49 2.83
N LEU A 481 -14.74 25.59 3.84
CA LEU A 481 -14.93 25.92 5.24
C LEU A 481 -13.88 25.21 6.09
N GLN A 482 -13.25 25.95 7.00
CA GLN A 482 -12.32 25.42 7.96
C GLN A 482 -12.70 25.92 9.37
N LEU A 483 -12.97 24.99 10.29
CA LEU A 483 -13.34 25.25 11.68
C LEU A 483 -12.31 24.58 12.61
N GLY A 484 -11.25 25.29 12.93
CA GLY A 484 -10.12 24.72 13.67
C GLY A 484 -9.42 23.63 12.88
N SER A 485 -9.36 22.40 13.41
CA SER A 485 -8.82 21.23 12.72
C SER A 485 -9.79 20.59 11.72
N TYR A 486 -11.10 20.89 11.81
CA TYR A 486 -12.11 20.33 10.91
C TYR A 486 -12.16 21.11 9.59
N LYS A 487 -12.19 20.38 8.47
CA LYS A 487 -12.32 20.99 7.15
C LYS A 487 -13.51 20.40 6.41
N ILE A 488 -14.30 21.27 5.80
CA ILE A 488 -15.39 20.88 4.91
C ILE A 488 -15.04 21.38 3.52
N GLY A 489 -15.04 20.46 2.58
CA GLY A 489 -14.70 20.72 1.20
C GLY A 489 -15.59 19.96 0.24
N SER A 490 -15.34 20.15 -1.04
CA SER A 490 -15.98 19.43 -2.12
C SER A 490 -14.95 18.94 -3.12
N ALA A 491 -15.38 18.06 -4.01
CA ALA A 491 -14.58 17.61 -5.13
C ALA A 491 -15.41 17.54 -6.40
N LEU A 492 -14.77 17.87 -7.52
CA LEU A 492 -15.26 17.60 -8.86
C LEU A 492 -14.40 16.50 -9.46
N PHE A 493 -15.01 15.49 -10.07
CA PHE A 493 -14.26 14.36 -10.56
C PHE A 493 -14.75 13.80 -11.87
N THR A 494 -13.85 13.11 -12.55
CA THR A 494 -14.13 12.30 -13.74
C THR A 494 -13.46 10.95 -13.59
N ASP A 495 -14.21 9.86 -13.81
CA ASP A 495 -13.71 8.49 -13.83
C ASP A 495 -13.92 7.92 -15.24
N ILE A 496 -12.87 7.34 -15.82
CA ILE A 496 -12.87 6.74 -17.16
C ILE A 496 -12.27 5.35 -17.04
N GLY A 497 -12.93 4.33 -17.56
CA GLY A 497 -12.36 2.98 -17.51
C GLY A 497 -13.37 1.89 -17.84
N ASN A 498 -12.88 0.67 -17.79
CA ASN A 498 -13.69 -0.56 -17.90
C ASN A 498 -12.87 -1.79 -17.55
N VAL A 499 -13.53 -2.94 -17.55
CA VAL A 499 -12.96 -4.27 -17.39
C VAL A 499 -13.34 -5.13 -18.59
N TRP A 500 -12.43 -5.98 -19.06
CA TRP A 500 -12.63 -6.88 -20.21
C TRP A 500 -12.05 -8.26 -19.91
N ASN A 501 -12.46 -9.24 -20.68
CA ASN A 501 -11.72 -10.48 -20.82
C ASN A 501 -10.59 -10.31 -21.86
N THR A 502 -9.52 -11.08 -21.71
CA THR A 502 -8.45 -11.13 -22.74
C THR A 502 -8.86 -11.89 -23.99
N ARG A 503 -9.90 -12.72 -23.89
CA ARG A 503 -10.48 -13.51 -24.99
C ARG A 503 -11.99 -13.40 -24.97
N ASP A 504 -12.58 -13.49 -26.15
CA ASP A 504 -14.04 -13.64 -26.26
C ASP A 504 -14.47 -14.97 -25.63
N LEU A 505 -15.56 -14.95 -24.88
CA LEU A 505 -16.13 -16.11 -24.21
C LEU A 505 -17.46 -16.47 -24.87
N GLY A 506 -17.49 -17.63 -25.51
CA GLY A 506 -18.72 -18.10 -26.19
C GLY A 506 -19.17 -17.15 -27.28
N ASN A 507 -20.49 -16.83 -27.30
CA ASN A 507 -21.11 -15.95 -28.30
C ASN A 507 -21.02 -14.46 -27.96
N ASP A 508 -20.42 -14.07 -26.85
CA ASP A 508 -20.30 -12.67 -26.42
C ASP A 508 -19.00 -12.02 -26.92
N LEU A 509 -19.06 -11.55 -28.19
CA LEU A 509 -17.93 -10.91 -28.88
C LEU A 509 -17.57 -9.52 -28.32
N ASN A 510 -18.42 -8.96 -27.42
CA ASN A 510 -18.27 -7.62 -26.89
C ASN A 510 -17.62 -7.61 -25.48
N ALA A 511 -17.40 -8.77 -24.88
CA ALA A 511 -16.74 -8.92 -23.59
C ALA A 511 -15.21 -8.93 -23.70
N GLY A 512 -14.66 -9.30 -24.86
CA GLY A 512 -13.23 -9.35 -25.13
C GLY A 512 -12.65 -7.97 -25.44
N PHE A 513 -11.43 -7.71 -24.97
CA PHE A 513 -10.70 -6.46 -25.26
C PHE A 513 -10.28 -6.39 -26.73
N LYS A 514 -10.64 -5.27 -27.39
CA LYS A 514 -10.20 -4.94 -28.74
C LYS A 514 -9.84 -3.45 -28.80
N LEU A 515 -8.65 -3.16 -29.30
CA LEU A 515 -8.13 -1.78 -29.33
C LEU A 515 -8.95 -0.86 -30.25
N ASP A 516 -9.44 -1.39 -31.37
CA ASP A 516 -10.30 -0.68 -32.32
C ASP A 516 -11.69 -0.31 -31.77
N ARG A 517 -12.11 -1.01 -30.71
CA ARG A 517 -13.38 -0.76 -30.01
C ARG A 517 -13.23 -0.01 -28.70
N LEU A 518 -12.00 0.30 -28.27
CA LEU A 518 -11.75 0.90 -26.95
C LEU A 518 -12.63 2.13 -26.69
N TYR A 519 -12.80 3.00 -27.69
CA TYR A 519 -13.65 4.19 -27.56
C TYR A 519 -15.15 3.88 -27.34
N LYS A 520 -15.65 2.73 -27.82
CA LYS A 520 -17.00 2.25 -27.56
C LYS A 520 -17.13 1.65 -26.17
N ASP A 521 -16.14 0.89 -25.76
CA ASP A 521 -16.14 0.10 -24.55
C ASP A 521 -15.81 0.90 -23.29
N LEU A 522 -15.16 2.07 -23.40
CA LEU A 522 -14.86 2.92 -22.25
C LEU A 522 -16.13 3.52 -21.65
N ALA A 523 -16.29 3.30 -20.34
CA ALA A 523 -17.27 3.97 -19.50
C ALA A 523 -16.72 5.31 -18.99
N ILE A 524 -17.59 6.32 -18.88
CA ILE A 524 -17.20 7.66 -18.38
C ILE A 524 -18.23 8.11 -17.35
N ALA A 525 -17.72 8.48 -16.17
CA ALA A 525 -18.49 9.12 -15.12
C ALA A 525 -17.99 10.53 -14.86
N VAL A 526 -18.89 11.42 -14.47
CA VAL A 526 -18.56 12.71 -13.87
C VAL A 526 -19.36 12.86 -12.58
N GLY A 527 -18.82 13.62 -11.64
CA GLY A 527 -19.52 13.78 -10.38
C GLY A 527 -18.94 14.86 -9.48
N THR A 528 -19.63 15.03 -8.40
CA THR A 528 -19.22 15.92 -7.30
C THR A 528 -19.37 15.20 -5.97
N GLY A 529 -18.74 15.70 -4.92
CA GLY A 529 -18.89 15.07 -3.62
C GLY A 529 -18.47 15.96 -2.46
N LEU A 530 -19.09 15.73 -1.32
CA LEU A 530 -18.77 16.39 -0.06
C LEU A 530 -17.61 15.65 0.63
N ARG A 531 -16.70 16.41 1.21
CA ARG A 531 -15.55 15.95 1.99
C ARG A 531 -15.61 16.57 3.38
N MET A 532 -15.66 15.75 4.41
CA MET A 532 -15.60 16.17 5.81
C MET A 532 -14.34 15.57 6.42
N ASP A 533 -13.32 16.42 6.61
CA ASP A 533 -12.03 16.05 7.17
C ASP A 533 -12.01 16.34 8.68
N PHE A 534 -11.81 15.28 9.46
CA PHE A 534 -11.78 15.30 10.93
C PHE A 534 -10.35 15.15 11.48
N ASP A 535 -9.33 15.46 10.68
CA ASP A 535 -7.90 15.34 11.01
C ASP A 535 -7.39 13.87 11.07
N TYR A 536 -8.16 12.97 11.64
CA TYR A 536 -7.84 11.54 11.75
C TYR A 536 -8.47 10.69 10.62
N PHE A 537 -9.57 11.13 10.07
CA PHE A 537 -10.27 10.46 8.98
C PHE A 537 -11.11 11.45 8.17
N ILE A 538 -11.34 11.10 6.92
CA ILE A 538 -12.17 11.87 6.00
C ILE A 538 -13.42 11.06 5.69
N ILE A 539 -14.61 11.64 5.89
CA ILE A 539 -15.87 11.08 5.39
C ILE A 539 -16.17 11.75 4.06
N ARG A 540 -16.54 10.97 3.07
CA ARG A 540 -16.94 11.47 1.77
C ARG A 540 -18.28 10.89 1.32
N ILE A 541 -19.05 11.73 0.63
CA ILE A 541 -20.29 11.39 -0.03
C ILE A 541 -20.18 11.87 -1.46
N ASP A 542 -20.12 10.94 -2.40
CA ASP A 542 -19.97 11.24 -3.82
C ASP A 542 -21.29 11.00 -4.55
N TYR A 543 -21.66 11.93 -5.41
CA TYR A 543 -22.75 11.80 -6.39
C TYR A 543 -22.13 11.74 -7.78
N ALA A 544 -22.36 10.67 -8.51
CA ALA A 544 -21.74 10.41 -9.79
C ALA A 544 -22.81 10.09 -10.86
N LEU A 545 -22.63 10.66 -12.05
CA LEU A 545 -23.48 10.45 -13.23
C LEU A 545 -22.74 9.59 -14.26
N LYS A 546 -23.44 8.63 -14.87
CA LYS A 546 -22.97 7.82 -15.99
C LYS A 546 -23.07 8.63 -17.28
N MET A 547 -22.06 9.43 -17.60
CA MET A 547 -22.03 10.21 -18.83
C MET A 547 -21.99 9.33 -20.07
N LYS A 548 -21.20 8.25 -19.99
CA LYS A 548 -21.15 7.23 -21.03
C LYS A 548 -21.19 5.84 -20.39
N ASP A 549 -22.20 5.06 -20.74
CA ASP A 549 -22.35 3.66 -20.34
C ASP A 549 -22.24 2.79 -21.60
N PRO A 550 -21.18 1.95 -21.73
CA PRO A 550 -20.94 1.15 -22.93
C PRO A 550 -22.07 0.14 -23.22
N THR A 551 -22.93 -0.19 -22.24
CA THR A 551 -24.07 -1.10 -22.42
C THR A 551 -25.29 -0.39 -22.99
N ARG A 552 -25.33 0.94 -22.98
CA ARG A 552 -26.40 1.74 -23.54
C ARG A 552 -26.34 1.67 -25.07
N GLN A 553 -27.42 1.21 -25.70
CA GLN A 553 -27.49 1.03 -27.16
C GLN A 553 -27.71 2.36 -27.91
N ASP A 554 -28.43 3.29 -27.27
CA ASP A 554 -28.73 4.59 -27.84
C ASP A 554 -27.57 5.56 -27.74
N ASN A 555 -27.47 6.52 -28.68
CA ASN A 555 -26.50 7.61 -28.70
C ASN A 555 -25.04 7.14 -28.51
N ASN A 556 -24.65 5.98 -29.03
CA ASN A 556 -23.30 5.39 -28.83
C ASN A 556 -22.89 5.28 -27.36
N GLY A 557 -23.84 5.06 -26.48
CA GLY A 557 -23.62 4.94 -25.04
C GLY A 557 -23.62 6.25 -24.25
N TRP A 558 -23.68 7.41 -24.92
CA TRP A 558 -23.70 8.70 -24.24
C TRP A 558 -25.08 9.03 -23.66
N LEU A 559 -25.06 9.68 -22.49
CA LEU A 559 -26.27 10.16 -21.83
C LEU A 559 -26.80 11.40 -22.58
N ASN A 560 -28.07 11.38 -23.01
CA ASN A 560 -28.71 12.58 -23.45
C ASN A 560 -29.06 13.45 -22.23
N LEU A 561 -28.76 14.75 -22.29
CA LEU A 561 -29.04 15.66 -21.17
C LEU A 561 -30.52 15.78 -20.85
N SER A 562 -31.40 15.55 -21.86
CA SER A 562 -32.86 15.43 -21.70
C SER A 562 -33.29 14.22 -20.88
N ASP A 563 -32.46 13.19 -20.83
CA ASP A 563 -32.74 11.89 -20.20
C ASP A 563 -32.13 11.74 -18.82
N ILE A 564 -31.64 12.84 -18.23
CA ILE A 564 -31.26 12.89 -16.82
C ILE A 564 -32.53 12.77 -15.97
N LYS A 565 -33.17 11.61 -16.07
CA LYS A 565 -34.25 11.23 -15.16
C LYS A 565 -33.64 10.53 -13.94
N TRP A 566 -34.16 10.87 -12.79
CA TRP A 566 -33.67 10.36 -11.52
C TRP A 566 -33.88 8.85 -11.35
N ASP A 567 -34.90 8.29 -12.03
CA ASP A 567 -35.19 6.86 -12.10
C ASP A 567 -35.95 6.55 -13.39
N GLU A 568 -35.37 5.78 -14.28
CA GLU A 568 -36.08 5.27 -15.44
C GLU A 568 -36.45 3.80 -15.21
N ILE A 569 -37.77 3.51 -15.23
CA ILE A 569 -38.27 2.14 -15.25
C ILE A 569 -38.54 1.84 -16.72
N LYS A 570 -37.73 0.97 -17.34
CA LYS A 570 -37.96 0.49 -18.71
C LYS A 570 -39.27 -0.30 -18.79
N SER A 571 -39.84 -0.45 -20.00
CA SER A 571 -41.08 -1.20 -20.26
C SER A 571 -41.07 -2.66 -19.75
N ASN A 572 -39.91 -3.23 -19.50
CA ASN A 572 -39.69 -4.56 -18.91
C ASN A 572 -39.57 -4.56 -17.37
N GLY A 573 -39.90 -3.45 -16.71
CA GLY A 573 -39.81 -3.31 -15.24
C GLY A 573 -38.39 -3.10 -14.68
N LEU A 574 -37.39 -2.96 -15.55
CA LEU A 574 -36.02 -2.74 -15.14
C LEU A 574 -35.78 -1.28 -14.74
N ARG A 575 -35.27 -1.07 -13.56
CA ARG A 575 -34.82 0.23 -13.07
C ARG A 575 -33.39 0.52 -13.55
N VAL A 576 -33.21 1.51 -14.41
CA VAL A 576 -31.91 1.94 -14.91
C VAL A 576 -31.55 3.26 -14.24
N ASN A 577 -30.57 3.22 -13.33
CA ASN A 577 -30.07 4.43 -12.69
C ASN A 577 -28.89 4.98 -13.49
N ASN A 578 -29.01 6.22 -13.97
CA ASN A 578 -27.93 6.96 -14.60
C ASN A 578 -27.01 7.63 -13.59
N TYR A 579 -27.22 7.44 -12.30
CA TYR A 579 -26.44 8.01 -11.20
C TYR A 579 -26.19 6.99 -10.10
N ALA A 580 -25.20 7.29 -9.26
CA ALA A 580 -24.93 6.54 -8.04
C ALA A 580 -24.51 7.47 -6.90
N TRP A 581 -24.91 7.11 -5.69
CA TRP A 581 -24.38 7.66 -4.46
C TRP A 581 -23.32 6.72 -3.89
N GLN A 582 -22.13 7.25 -3.59
CA GLN A 582 -21.06 6.47 -2.98
C GLN A 582 -20.66 7.08 -1.64
N PHE A 583 -20.55 6.23 -0.64
CA PHE A 583 -20.03 6.59 0.67
C PHE A 583 -18.62 6.02 0.82
N GLY A 584 -17.72 6.80 1.38
CA GLY A 584 -16.35 6.35 1.59
C GLY A 584 -15.71 7.00 2.81
N ILE A 585 -14.75 6.28 3.39
CA ILE A 585 -13.85 6.80 4.43
C ILE A 585 -12.46 6.91 3.79
N GLY A 586 -11.82 8.07 3.94
CA GLY A 586 -10.58 8.39 3.25
C GLY A 586 -10.78 8.91 1.82
N LEU A 587 -9.67 9.30 1.18
CA LEU A 587 -9.69 9.75 -0.23
C LEU A 587 -9.76 8.53 -1.16
N PRO A 588 -10.28 8.69 -2.39
CA PRO A 588 -10.45 7.56 -3.31
C PRO A 588 -9.10 7.04 -3.85
N PHE A 589 -8.10 7.90 -3.94
CA PHE A 589 -6.72 7.58 -4.36
C PHE A 589 -5.72 8.65 -3.90
#